data_92bdac86d1e40ca3966745d833fb5370
#
_entry.id   92bdac86d1e40ca3966745d833fb5370
#
_cell.length_a   1.000
_cell.length_b   1.000
_cell.length_c   1.000
_cell.angle_alpha   90.00
_cell.angle_beta   90.00
_cell.angle_gamma   90.00
#
_symmetry.space_group_name_H-M   'P 1'
#
loop_
_entity.id
_entity.type
_entity.pdbx_description
1 polymer ?
#
loop_
_entity_poly.entity_id
_entity_poly.type
_entity_poly.pdbx_seq_one_letter_code
_entity_poly.pdbx_strand_id
1 'polypeptide(L)' 'MKTEIKLQTGILIDGVTVKTLSMREPTVGDQIAAQEVKGTPAAQEVALMANLCEITPNDIKAMTLRDYRKVQEALAGFTD' A
#
# COMPACT_ATOMS: atom_id res chain seq x y z
N MET A 1 -2.72 -14.17 -6.06
CA MET A 1 -1.84 -13.52 -7.03
C MET A 1 -1.19 -12.31 -6.40
N LYS A 2 0.07 -12.05 -6.70
CA LYS A 2 0.78 -10.91 -6.11
C LYS A 2 1.48 -10.11 -7.19
N THR A 3 1.59 -8.81 -6.97
CA THR A 3 2.31 -7.90 -7.84
C THR A 3 3.48 -7.31 -7.08
N GLU A 4 4.67 -7.39 -7.66
CA GLU A 4 5.86 -6.79 -7.08
C GLU A 4 5.94 -5.32 -7.47
N ILE A 5 6.20 -4.46 -6.48
CA ILE A 5 6.29 -3.01 -6.67
C ILE A 5 7.71 -2.59 -6.34
N LYS A 6 8.40 -2.00 -7.32
CA LYS A 6 9.75 -1.50 -7.12
C LYS A 6 9.71 -0.02 -6.78
N LEU A 7 10.20 0.33 -5.59
CA LEU A 7 10.25 1.69 -5.10
C LEU A 7 11.57 2.34 -5.51
N GLN A 8 11.53 3.61 -5.86
CA GLN A 8 12.74 4.34 -6.24
C GLN A 8 13.50 4.81 -5.00
N THR A 9 12.81 5.42 -4.06
CA THR A 9 13.41 5.91 -2.82
C THR A 9 13.45 4.83 -1.76
N GLY A 10 12.37 4.05 -1.66
CA GLY A 10 12.22 3.03 -0.64
C GLY A 10 11.72 3.58 0.67
N ILE A 11 11.55 2.70 1.63
CA ILE A 11 11.07 3.05 2.97
C ILE A 11 11.92 2.29 3.99
N LEU A 12 12.04 2.88 5.17
CA LEU A 12 12.80 2.30 6.27
C LEU A 12 11.84 1.46 7.14
N ILE A 13 12.09 0.17 7.20
CA ILE A 13 11.32 -0.76 8.03
C ILE A 13 12.30 -1.48 8.95
N ASP A 14 12.15 -1.30 10.26
CA ASP A 14 13.01 -1.92 11.27
C ASP A 14 14.50 -1.64 10.99
N GLY A 15 14.81 -0.41 10.59
CA GLY A 15 16.18 0.00 10.34
C GLY A 15 16.75 -0.44 9.00
N VAL A 16 15.96 -1.10 8.16
CA VAL A 16 16.40 -1.59 6.85
C VAL A 16 15.64 -0.85 5.75
N THR A 17 16.36 -0.36 4.75
CA THR A 17 15.73 0.26 3.58
C THR A 17 15.13 -0.81 2.69
N VAL A 18 13.81 -0.76 2.52
CA VAL A 18 13.06 -1.69 1.68
C VAL A 18 12.70 -0.98 0.38
N LYS A 19 13.10 -1.55 -0.75
CA LYS A 19 12.85 -0.97 -2.08
C LYS A 19 11.91 -1.82 -2.93
N THR A 20 11.41 -2.91 -2.40
CA THR A 20 10.47 -3.77 -3.11
C THR A 20 9.36 -4.16 -2.17
N LEU A 21 8.12 -3.96 -2.62
CA LEU A 21 6.93 -4.42 -1.90
C LEU A 21 6.22 -5.45 -2.74
N SER A 22 5.47 -6.33 -2.07
CA SER A 22 4.63 -7.32 -2.73
C SER A 22 3.20 -7.07 -2.33
N MET A 23 2.34 -6.74 -3.30
CA MET A 23 0.94 -6.47 -3.06
C MET A 23 0.11 -7.69 -3.46
N ARG A 24 -0.68 -8.21 -2.52
CA ARG A 24 -1.61 -9.29 -2.84
C ARG A 24 -2.87 -8.73 -3.51
N GLU A 25 -3.57 -9.58 -4.22
CA GLU A 25 -4.81 -9.20 -4.88
C GLU A 25 -5.85 -8.80 -3.84
N PRO A 26 -6.52 -7.63 -4.01
CA PRO A 26 -7.53 -7.18 -3.06
C PRO A 26 -8.81 -8.02 -3.16
N THR A 27 -9.48 -8.17 -2.02
CA THR A 27 -10.79 -8.82 -1.94
C THR A 27 -11.83 -7.80 -1.54
N VAL A 28 -13.11 -8.17 -1.67
CA VAL A 28 -14.21 -7.34 -1.19
C VAL A 28 -14.07 -7.07 0.32
N GLY A 29 -13.65 -8.09 1.09
CA GLY A 29 -13.43 -7.92 2.52
C GLY A 29 -12.37 -6.88 2.84
N ASP A 30 -11.32 -6.79 2.04
CA ASP A 30 -10.27 -5.79 2.22
C ASP A 30 -10.83 -4.37 2.03
N GLN A 31 -11.69 -4.19 1.04
CA GLN A 31 -12.30 -2.90 0.78
C GLN A 31 -13.24 -2.48 1.91
N ILE A 32 -14.05 -3.42 2.40
CA ILE A 32 -14.94 -3.15 3.52
C ILE A 32 -14.14 -2.77 4.78
N ALA A 33 -13.08 -3.53 5.07
CA ALA A 33 -12.22 -3.24 6.23
C ALA A 33 -11.61 -1.84 6.13
N ALA A 34 -11.18 -1.43 4.94
CA ALA A 34 -10.62 -0.09 4.73
C ALA A 34 -11.66 1.00 4.98
N GLN A 35 -12.91 0.77 4.54
CA GLN A 35 -13.98 1.74 4.73
C GLN A 35 -14.42 1.88 6.19
N GLU A 36 -14.14 0.88 7.02
CA GLU A 36 -14.42 0.92 8.45
C GLU A 36 -13.37 1.72 9.24
N VAL A 37 -12.25 2.05 8.61
CA VAL A 37 -11.22 2.88 9.24
C VAL A 37 -11.73 4.31 9.34
N LYS A 38 -11.63 4.90 10.55
CA LYS A 38 -12.04 6.27 10.78
C LYS A 38 -11.02 7.22 10.16
N GLY A 39 -11.52 8.28 9.53
CA GLY A 39 -10.67 9.31 8.95
C GLY A 39 -11.08 9.67 7.54
N THR A 40 -10.15 10.28 6.82
CA THR A 40 -10.39 10.76 5.46
C THR A 40 -10.34 9.62 4.45
N PRO A 41 -10.87 9.83 3.22
CA PRO A 41 -10.67 8.85 2.15
C PRO A 41 -9.20 8.51 1.91
N ALA A 42 -8.31 9.49 2.06
CA ALA A 42 -6.87 9.25 1.92
C ALA A 42 -6.36 8.30 2.99
N ALA A 43 -6.81 8.46 4.24
CA ALA A 43 -6.42 7.56 5.32
C ALA A 43 -6.96 6.15 5.11
N GLN A 44 -8.16 6.03 4.56
CA GLN A 44 -8.76 4.74 4.25
C GLN A 44 -7.99 4.04 3.13
N GLU A 45 -7.56 4.79 2.11
CA GLU A 45 -6.73 4.24 1.03
C GLU A 45 -5.39 3.74 1.57
N VAL A 46 -4.74 4.52 2.43
CA VAL A 46 -3.47 4.13 3.05
C VAL A 46 -3.64 2.82 3.84
N ALA A 47 -4.73 2.70 4.58
CA ALA A 47 -5.01 1.47 5.34
C ALA A 47 -5.15 0.27 4.42
N LEU A 48 -5.84 0.45 3.27
CA LEU A 48 -5.98 -0.61 2.28
C LEU A 48 -4.62 -1.03 1.72
N MET A 49 -3.81 -0.05 1.30
CA MET A 49 -2.49 -0.33 0.73
C MET A 49 -1.59 -1.05 1.72
N ALA A 50 -1.60 -0.61 2.98
CA ALA A 50 -0.80 -1.24 4.02
C ALA A 50 -1.20 -2.70 4.23
N ASN A 51 -2.50 -2.97 4.26
CA ASN A 51 -3.02 -4.33 4.42
C ASN A 51 -2.59 -5.21 3.26
N LEU A 52 -2.73 -4.72 2.03
CA LEU A 52 -2.41 -5.51 0.84
C LEU A 52 -0.90 -5.78 0.70
N CYS A 53 -0.06 -4.86 1.16
CA CYS A 53 1.39 -4.99 1.12
C CYS A 53 1.97 -5.60 2.40
N GLU A 54 1.13 -5.88 3.39
CA GLU A 54 1.53 -6.49 4.67
C GLU A 54 2.56 -5.63 5.42
N ILE A 55 2.35 -4.31 5.39
CA ILE A 55 3.14 -3.34 6.15
C ILE A 55 2.17 -2.44 6.93
N THR A 56 2.70 -1.56 7.77
CA THR A 56 1.85 -0.70 8.60
C THR A 56 1.42 0.55 7.83
N PRO A 57 0.31 1.20 8.23
CA PRO A 57 -0.06 2.49 7.65
C PRO A 57 1.05 3.54 7.79
N ASN A 58 1.79 3.52 8.90
CA ASN A 58 2.90 4.46 9.09
C ASN A 58 4.02 4.23 8.06
N ASP A 59 4.27 2.97 7.67
CA ASP A 59 5.24 2.67 6.62
C ASP A 59 4.83 3.30 5.30
N ILE A 60 3.54 3.21 4.96
CA ILE A 60 3.00 3.84 3.75
C ILE A 60 3.16 5.36 3.82
N LYS A 61 2.85 5.96 4.99
CA LYS A 61 2.92 7.41 5.17
C LYS A 61 4.35 7.95 5.04
N ALA A 62 5.34 7.13 5.33
CA ALA A 62 6.76 7.52 5.20
C ALA A 62 7.24 7.51 3.74
N MET A 63 6.45 6.95 2.85
CA MET A 63 6.79 6.80 1.44
C MET A 63 6.74 8.15 0.72
N THR A 64 7.59 8.34 -0.30
CA THR A 64 7.47 9.53 -1.15
C THR A 64 6.22 9.41 -2.01
N LEU A 65 5.69 10.56 -2.46
CA LEU A 65 4.54 10.55 -3.36
C LEU A 65 4.85 9.80 -4.66
N ARG A 66 6.09 9.89 -5.13
CA ARG A 66 6.51 9.17 -6.33
C ARG A 66 6.38 7.66 -6.15
N ASP A 67 6.85 7.14 -5.02
CA ASP A 67 6.76 5.72 -4.73
C ASP A 67 5.31 5.30 -4.46
N TYR A 68 4.55 6.14 -3.75
CA TYR A 68 3.14 5.85 -3.48
C TYR A 68 2.32 5.74 -4.76
N ARG A 69 2.65 6.54 -5.76
CA ARG A 69 1.98 6.48 -7.06
C ARG A 69 2.14 5.11 -7.71
N LYS A 70 3.29 4.47 -7.51
CA LYS A 70 3.53 3.12 -8.01
C LYS A 70 2.66 2.09 -7.29
N VAL A 71 2.42 2.30 -6.00
CA VAL A 71 1.52 1.44 -5.22
C VAL A 71 0.09 1.59 -5.75
N GLN A 72 -0.33 2.82 -6.02
CA GLN A 72 -1.66 3.09 -6.60
C GLN A 72 -1.83 2.44 -7.97
N GLU A 73 -0.80 2.48 -8.81
CA GLU A 73 -0.82 1.84 -10.12
C GLU A 73 -0.95 0.32 -10.01
N ALA A 74 -0.28 -0.28 -9.04
CA ALA A 74 -0.36 -1.71 -8.81
C ALA A 74 -1.79 -2.11 -8.41
N LEU A 75 -2.43 -1.33 -7.55
CA LEU A 75 -3.82 -1.58 -7.16
C LEU A 75 -4.75 -1.48 -8.36
N ALA A 76 -4.57 -0.44 -9.19
CA ALA A 76 -5.38 -0.25 -10.38
C ALA A 76 -5.27 -1.45 -11.33
N GLY A 77 -4.09 -2.04 -11.43
CA GLY A 77 -3.87 -3.21 -12.27
C GLY A 77 -4.68 -4.43 -11.85
N PHE A 78 -5.01 -4.55 -10.56
CA PHE A 78 -5.84 -5.65 -10.07
C PHE A 78 -7.33 -5.44 -10.35
N THR A 79 -7.76 -4.21 -10.60
CA THR A 79 -9.18 -3.87 -10.72
C THR A 79 -9.59 -3.50 -12.14
N ASP A 80 -8.72 -3.70 -13.09
CA ASP A 80 -9.03 -3.44 -14.51
C ASP A 80 -9.96 -4.48 -15.10
#